data_3f82984a150e7e9667d5fd7219a679ca
#
_entry.id   3f82984a150e7e9667d5fd7219a679ca
#
_cell.length_a   1.000
_cell.length_b   1.000
_cell.length_c   1.000
_cell.angle_alpha   90.00
_cell.angle_beta   90.00
_cell.angle_gamma   90.00
#
_symmetry.space_group_name_H-M   'P 1'
#
loop_
_entity.id
_entity.type
_entity.pdbx_description
1 polymer ?
#
loop_
_entity_poly.entity_id
_entity_poly.type
_entity_poly.pdbx_seq_one_letter_code
_entity_poly.pdbx_strand_id
1 'polypeptide(L)'
;MTKNNTANRPQPRKGILDIAAYVPGSSKVAIGKKIFKLSSNESPLGPCPTAIDAYRQAAAHLELYPDGSAAPLLEAISEVTGLSRGNLMAGNGSDDLLGLLSNTYLSAGDEGIMTEHGFSVYEIQIRGTGATPVIVKENNCRIDIQAILSSVTDKTKIVFIANPGNPTGTYLSAAEIKELHAGLPKNVLLVLDGAYAEFVTENDYEAGIELVSANENVVMTRTFSKIYGLAGLRIGWMYAHVHVIDAVNRIRGAFNVSVPAQAAGAVAFKDKEFVAYAIAFNTKWRNWLAEEIAGLGLKVTPSVTNFLLVHFPDNDAQSAARADDYLKMQGYIVRRVTGYGFPNALRISVGPEEANRGLVAALKDFLK
;
A
#
# COMPACT_ATOMS: atom_id res chain seq x y z
N MET A 1 4.78 27.35 -33.21
CA MET A 1 5.13 27.14 -31.80
C MET A 1 4.71 28.38 -31.02
N THR A 2 3.54 28.35 -30.42
CA THR A 2 3.04 29.42 -29.56
C THR A 2 3.83 29.40 -28.26
N LYS A 3 4.62 30.46 -28.02
CA LYS A 3 5.22 30.70 -26.70
C LYS A 3 4.09 30.80 -25.68
N ASN A 4 3.88 29.74 -24.90
CA ASN A 4 2.97 29.79 -23.76
C ASN A 4 3.43 30.92 -22.84
N ASN A 5 2.69 31.99 -22.77
CA ASN A 5 2.95 33.13 -21.90
C ASN A 5 2.58 32.72 -20.47
N THR A 6 3.51 32.06 -19.79
CA THR A 6 3.35 31.52 -18.40
C THR A 6 3.41 32.65 -17.36
N ALA A 7 3.78 33.86 -17.75
CA ALA A 7 4.02 34.99 -16.83
C ALA A 7 2.74 35.55 -16.15
N ASN A 8 1.56 35.28 -16.71
CA ASN A 8 0.29 35.86 -16.22
C ASN A 8 -0.68 34.86 -15.57
N ARG A 9 -0.18 33.70 -15.12
CA ARG A 9 -0.99 32.74 -14.37
C ARG A 9 -0.26 32.29 -13.10
N PRO A 10 -0.99 31.85 -12.04
CA PRO A 10 -0.38 31.28 -10.87
C PRO A 10 0.55 30.10 -11.24
N GLN A 11 1.72 30.08 -10.64
CA GLN A 11 2.71 29.02 -10.84
C GLN A 11 2.72 28.11 -9.62
N PRO A 12 2.74 26.78 -9.80
CA PRO A 12 2.96 25.86 -8.68
C PRO A 12 4.37 26.06 -8.10
N ARG A 13 4.58 25.61 -6.87
CA ARG A 13 5.91 25.60 -6.25
C ARG A 13 6.91 24.85 -7.13
N LYS A 14 8.17 25.25 -7.06
CA LYS A 14 9.27 24.57 -7.76
C LYS A 14 9.27 23.08 -7.44
N GLY A 15 9.44 22.24 -8.45
CA GLY A 15 9.49 20.78 -8.32
C GLY A 15 8.14 20.08 -8.46
N ILE A 16 6.99 20.78 -8.29
CA ILE A 16 5.66 20.14 -8.39
C ILE A 16 5.40 19.58 -9.80
N LEU A 17 5.79 20.31 -10.84
CA LEU A 17 5.58 19.85 -12.22
C LEU A 17 6.56 18.75 -12.66
N ASP A 18 7.60 18.48 -11.86
CA ASP A 18 8.54 17.38 -12.08
C ASP A 18 8.03 16.05 -11.50
N ILE A 19 6.93 16.08 -10.72
CA ILE A 19 6.30 14.90 -10.16
C ILE A 19 5.49 14.20 -11.26
N ALA A 20 5.79 12.93 -11.53
CA ALA A 20 4.96 12.10 -12.38
C ALA A 20 3.63 11.82 -11.67
N ALA A 21 2.52 12.17 -12.30
CA ALA A 21 1.20 11.88 -11.76
C ALA A 21 1.01 10.37 -11.58
N TYR A 22 0.40 9.96 -10.46
CA TYR A 22 0.09 8.56 -10.21
C TYR A 22 -0.85 8.01 -11.31
N VAL A 23 -0.42 6.92 -11.95
CA VAL A 23 -1.24 6.23 -12.95
C VAL A 23 -1.84 4.98 -12.31
N PRO A 24 -3.16 4.94 -12.08
CA PRO A 24 -3.81 3.76 -11.51
C PRO A 24 -3.74 2.56 -12.47
N GLY A 25 -3.96 1.35 -11.92
CA GLY A 25 -4.10 0.13 -12.72
C GLY A 25 -5.26 0.27 -13.71
N SER A 26 -5.08 -0.24 -14.95
CA SER A 26 -6.14 -0.25 -15.96
C SER A 26 -7.38 -1.00 -15.44
N SER A 27 -8.56 -0.52 -15.86
CA SER A 27 -9.85 -1.19 -15.61
C SER A 27 -10.62 -1.43 -16.92
N LYS A 28 -10.04 -1.09 -18.07
CA LYS A 28 -10.72 -1.19 -19.38
C LYS A 28 -10.11 -2.32 -20.21
N VAL A 29 -10.98 -3.13 -20.81
CA VAL A 29 -10.64 -4.25 -21.73
C VAL A 29 -11.59 -4.24 -22.92
N ALA A 30 -11.24 -4.95 -24.00
CA ALA A 30 -12.07 -5.14 -25.18
C ALA A 30 -13.42 -5.78 -24.85
N ILE A 31 -14.47 -5.37 -25.56
CA ILE A 31 -15.86 -5.74 -25.36
C ILE A 31 -16.07 -7.24 -25.63
N GLY A 32 -16.79 -7.94 -24.76
CA GLY A 32 -17.33 -9.29 -25.03
C GLY A 32 -16.80 -10.43 -24.17
N LYS A 33 -15.83 -10.23 -23.28
CA LYS A 33 -15.35 -11.25 -22.32
C LYS A 33 -15.63 -10.86 -20.88
N LYS A 34 -15.78 -11.85 -20.00
CA LYS A 34 -15.77 -11.62 -18.54
C LYS A 34 -14.43 -11.06 -18.14
N ILE A 35 -14.46 -9.96 -17.40
CA ILE A 35 -13.25 -9.22 -17.00
C ILE A 35 -12.90 -9.58 -15.56
N PHE A 36 -11.64 -9.94 -15.32
CA PHE A 36 -11.05 -10.13 -14.00
C PHE A 36 -9.97 -9.05 -13.77
N LYS A 37 -10.26 -8.10 -12.86
CA LYS A 37 -9.32 -7.06 -12.48
C LYS A 37 -8.37 -7.57 -11.41
N LEU A 38 -7.14 -7.90 -11.80
CA LEU A 38 -6.08 -8.43 -10.94
C LEU A 38 -4.90 -7.43 -10.81
N SER A 39 -5.17 -6.13 -10.95
CA SER A 39 -4.16 -5.08 -11.09
C SER A 39 -3.97 -4.19 -9.86
N SER A 40 -4.90 -4.20 -8.90
CA SER A 40 -4.92 -3.19 -7.81
C SER A 40 -4.91 -3.79 -6.40
N ASN A 41 -4.66 -5.10 -6.29
CA ASN A 41 -4.56 -5.81 -5.01
C ASN A 41 -5.84 -5.68 -4.16
N GLU A 42 -7.00 -5.60 -4.83
CA GLU A 42 -8.30 -5.61 -4.18
C GLU A 42 -8.60 -7.02 -3.64
N SER A 43 -9.41 -7.11 -2.60
CA SER A 43 -9.84 -8.42 -2.06
C SER A 43 -10.84 -9.08 -3.03
N PRO A 44 -10.58 -10.33 -3.49
CA PRO A 44 -11.54 -11.06 -4.33
C PRO A 44 -12.81 -11.48 -3.60
N LEU A 45 -12.80 -11.44 -2.26
CA LEU A 45 -13.94 -11.80 -1.42
C LEU A 45 -14.91 -10.62 -1.20
N GLY A 46 -14.46 -9.39 -1.49
CA GLY A 46 -15.18 -8.19 -1.06
C GLY A 46 -15.12 -7.99 0.46
N PRO A 47 -15.96 -7.10 1.01
CA PRO A 47 -16.08 -6.90 2.45
C PRO A 47 -16.97 -7.96 3.11
N CYS A 48 -16.89 -8.10 4.45
CA CYS A 48 -17.83 -8.93 5.20
C CYS A 48 -19.27 -8.40 5.06
N PRO A 49 -20.29 -9.27 5.09
CA PRO A 49 -21.69 -8.87 4.94
C PRO A 49 -22.14 -7.81 5.95
N THR A 50 -21.71 -7.94 7.20
CA THR A 50 -22.02 -7.01 8.28
C THR A 50 -21.48 -5.59 8.03
N ALA A 51 -20.34 -5.45 7.37
CA ALA A 51 -19.81 -4.14 6.97
C ALA A 51 -20.67 -3.48 5.86
N ILE A 52 -21.20 -4.28 4.93
CA ILE A 52 -22.13 -3.80 3.89
C ILE A 52 -23.42 -3.28 4.55
N ASP A 53 -23.95 -4.00 5.54
CA ASP A 53 -25.18 -3.60 6.25
C ASP A 53 -24.95 -2.34 7.10
N ALA A 54 -23.81 -2.23 7.78
CA ALA A 54 -23.43 -1.02 8.51
C ALA A 54 -23.31 0.19 7.57
N TYR A 55 -22.72 0.01 6.40
CA TYR A 55 -22.67 1.05 5.35
C TYR A 55 -24.06 1.50 4.91
N ARG A 56 -24.97 0.55 4.64
CA ARG A 56 -26.36 0.86 4.21
C ARG A 56 -27.13 1.61 5.27
N GLN A 57 -26.98 1.23 6.55
CA GLN A 57 -27.62 1.94 7.67
C GLN A 57 -27.09 3.37 7.81
N ALA A 58 -25.77 3.57 7.68
CA ALA A 58 -25.16 4.88 7.74
C ALA A 58 -25.61 5.81 6.58
N ALA A 59 -26.03 5.27 5.45
CA ALA A 59 -26.55 6.03 4.32
C ALA A 59 -27.88 6.76 4.62
N ALA A 60 -28.57 6.45 5.72
CA ALA A 60 -29.80 7.13 6.13
C ALA A 60 -29.56 8.54 6.71
N HIS A 61 -28.32 8.94 6.99
CA HIS A 61 -27.97 10.19 7.68
C HIS A 61 -26.79 10.91 7.01
N LEU A 62 -26.78 10.96 5.66
CA LEU A 62 -25.70 11.59 4.88
C LEU A 62 -25.67 13.11 4.98
N GLU A 63 -26.73 13.73 5.51
CA GLU A 63 -26.84 15.17 5.74
C GLU A 63 -26.00 15.66 6.93
N LEU A 64 -25.52 14.75 7.79
CA LEU A 64 -24.74 15.08 8.97
C LEU A 64 -23.25 14.93 8.72
N TYR A 65 -22.46 15.86 9.27
CA TYR A 65 -21.01 15.69 9.30
C TYR A 65 -20.62 14.45 10.13
N PRO A 66 -19.56 13.74 9.74
CA PRO A 66 -19.03 12.64 10.56
C PRO A 66 -18.42 13.16 11.86
N ASP A 67 -18.26 12.25 12.84
CA ASP A 67 -17.40 12.52 13.97
C ASP A 67 -15.96 12.75 13.50
N GLY A 68 -15.45 13.96 13.71
CA GLY A 68 -14.10 14.34 13.29
C GLY A 68 -12.99 13.57 14.03
N SER A 69 -13.29 12.95 15.16
CA SER A 69 -12.35 12.08 15.87
C SER A 69 -12.38 10.64 15.38
N ALA A 70 -13.33 10.27 14.51
CA ALA A 70 -13.63 8.90 14.06
C ALA A 70 -13.75 7.92 15.26
N ALA A 71 -14.38 8.34 16.36
CA ALA A 71 -14.44 7.58 17.60
C ALA A 71 -14.98 6.14 17.40
N PRO A 72 -16.12 5.89 16.71
CA PRO A 72 -16.63 4.53 16.55
C PRO A 72 -15.63 3.57 15.90
N LEU A 73 -14.87 4.05 14.89
CA LEU A 73 -13.86 3.26 14.22
C LEU A 73 -12.64 3.01 15.12
N LEU A 74 -12.12 4.05 15.74
CA LEU A 74 -10.90 3.94 16.54
C LEU A 74 -11.12 3.26 17.88
N GLU A 75 -12.33 3.31 18.44
CA GLU A 75 -12.74 2.50 19.58
C GLU A 75 -12.77 1.01 19.23
N ALA A 76 -13.33 0.65 18.05
CA ALA A 76 -13.31 -0.72 17.57
C ALA A 76 -11.87 -1.23 17.39
N ILE A 77 -10.95 -0.42 16.85
CA ILE A 77 -9.54 -0.77 16.73
C ILE A 77 -8.90 -0.94 18.11
N SER A 78 -9.11 0.00 19.03
CA SER A 78 -8.59 -0.07 20.40
C SER A 78 -9.07 -1.32 21.14
N GLU A 79 -10.38 -1.63 21.05
CA GLU A 79 -10.98 -2.81 21.66
C GLU A 79 -10.37 -4.13 21.15
N VAL A 80 -10.14 -4.24 19.83
CA VAL A 80 -9.62 -5.47 19.22
C VAL A 80 -8.11 -5.63 19.44
N THR A 81 -7.36 -4.53 19.44
CA THR A 81 -5.90 -4.55 19.51
C THR A 81 -5.33 -4.31 20.90
N GLY A 82 -6.09 -3.74 21.82
CA GLY A 82 -5.62 -3.27 23.13
C GLY A 82 -4.79 -1.97 23.07
N LEU A 83 -4.67 -1.34 21.91
CA LEU A 83 -3.90 -0.10 21.77
C LEU A 83 -4.65 1.10 22.37
N SER A 84 -3.91 2.02 22.99
CA SER A 84 -4.48 3.24 23.54
C SER A 84 -5.13 4.11 22.45
N ARG A 85 -6.37 4.54 22.69
CA ARG A 85 -7.13 5.40 21.77
C ARG A 85 -6.38 6.70 21.41
N GLY A 86 -5.65 7.27 22.37
CA GLY A 86 -4.86 8.49 22.18
C GLY A 86 -3.67 8.35 21.23
N ASN A 87 -3.27 7.13 20.94
CA ASN A 87 -2.18 6.78 20.03
C ASN A 87 -2.66 6.38 18.62
N LEU A 88 -3.99 6.47 18.37
CA LEU A 88 -4.60 6.07 17.11
C LEU A 88 -5.17 7.28 16.36
N MET A 89 -5.06 7.26 15.04
CA MET A 89 -5.69 8.23 14.15
C MET A 89 -6.20 7.53 12.89
N ALA A 90 -7.41 7.94 12.45
CA ALA A 90 -7.98 7.50 11.17
C ALA A 90 -7.67 8.50 10.06
N GLY A 91 -7.49 7.99 8.84
CA GLY A 91 -7.28 8.76 7.61
C GLY A 91 -8.16 8.30 6.47
N ASN A 92 -8.27 9.13 5.44
CA ASN A 92 -8.97 8.79 4.19
C ASN A 92 -8.14 7.82 3.31
N GLY A 93 -7.87 6.63 3.85
CA GLY A 93 -6.88 5.67 3.41
C GLY A 93 -5.52 5.89 4.09
N SER A 94 -4.63 4.88 4.03
CA SER A 94 -3.24 5.07 4.48
C SER A 94 -2.50 6.14 3.67
N ASP A 95 -2.85 6.32 2.39
CA ASP A 95 -2.26 7.37 1.53
C ASP A 95 -2.44 8.77 2.12
N ASP A 96 -3.61 9.09 2.71
CA ASP A 96 -3.88 10.35 3.40
C ASP A 96 -2.92 10.52 4.59
N LEU A 97 -2.76 9.48 5.40
CA LEU A 97 -1.85 9.49 6.56
C LEU A 97 -0.39 9.66 6.16
N LEU A 98 0.07 8.99 5.09
CA LEU A 98 1.42 9.15 4.55
C LEU A 98 1.66 10.59 4.07
N GLY A 99 0.67 11.19 3.40
CA GLY A 99 0.70 12.58 2.98
C GLY A 99 0.74 13.55 4.17
N LEU A 100 -0.08 13.32 5.19
CA LEU A 100 -0.10 14.11 6.40
C LEU A 100 1.22 14.03 7.16
N LEU A 101 1.81 12.84 7.29
CA LEU A 101 3.13 12.64 7.89
C LEU A 101 4.21 13.40 7.11
N SER A 102 4.21 13.32 5.78
CA SER A 102 5.13 14.06 4.93
C SER A 102 4.99 15.57 5.15
N ASN A 103 3.77 16.10 5.14
CA ASN A 103 3.50 17.52 5.34
C ASN A 103 3.80 18.01 6.76
N THR A 104 3.81 17.11 7.75
CA THR A 104 4.12 17.45 9.15
C THR A 104 5.64 17.50 9.38
N TYR A 105 6.41 16.62 8.75
CA TYR A 105 7.83 16.40 9.09
C TYR A 105 8.81 16.80 7.99
N LEU A 106 8.36 17.15 6.79
CA LEU A 106 9.20 17.52 5.66
C LEU A 106 8.95 18.96 5.19
N SER A 107 10.00 19.64 4.82
CA SER A 107 10.01 20.96 4.16
C SER A 107 11.10 21.03 3.10
N ALA A 108 11.16 22.14 2.37
CA ALA A 108 12.21 22.37 1.37
C ALA A 108 13.58 22.36 2.04
N GLY A 109 14.48 21.52 1.52
CA GLY A 109 15.83 21.33 2.05
C GLY A 109 16.00 20.07 2.89
N ASP A 110 14.89 19.46 3.36
CA ASP A 110 14.90 18.18 4.05
C ASP A 110 15.00 16.99 3.07
N GLU A 111 15.26 15.81 3.60
CA GLU A 111 15.34 14.56 2.86
C GLU A 111 14.39 13.53 3.46
N GLY A 112 13.67 12.81 2.55
CA GLY A 112 12.88 11.62 2.87
C GLY A 112 13.49 10.40 2.21
N ILE A 113 13.79 9.35 2.98
CA ILE A 113 14.34 8.09 2.47
C ILE A 113 13.20 7.15 2.09
N MET A 114 13.36 6.48 0.94
CA MET A 114 12.52 5.38 0.48
C MET A 114 13.35 4.37 -0.32
N THR A 115 12.84 3.18 -0.53
CA THR A 115 13.51 2.18 -1.37
C THR A 115 13.15 2.32 -2.84
N GLU A 116 14.00 1.84 -3.75
CA GLU A 116 13.83 2.01 -5.21
C GLU A 116 12.57 1.36 -5.78
N HIS A 117 12.12 0.28 -5.15
CA HIS A 117 10.89 -0.41 -5.51
C HIS A 117 9.73 -0.07 -4.55
N GLY A 118 9.92 0.89 -3.65
CA GLY A 118 8.93 1.34 -2.69
C GLY A 118 7.66 1.89 -3.36
N PHE A 119 6.59 2.00 -2.58
CA PHE A 119 5.33 2.51 -3.08
C PHE A 119 5.49 3.94 -3.62
N SER A 120 5.14 4.16 -4.88
CA SER A 120 5.39 5.42 -5.61
C SER A 120 4.78 6.67 -4.94
N VAL A 121 3.80 6.48 -4.07
CA VAL A 121 3.20 7.58 -3.29
C VAL A 121 4.22 8.23 -2.37
N TYR A 122 5.21 7.50 -1.85
CA TYR A 122 6.24 8.10 -0.99
C TYR A 122 7.01 9.20 -1.73
N GLU A 123 7.49 8.93 -2.94
CA GLU A 123 8.19 9.93 -3.75
C GLU A 123 7.30 11.15 -4.05
N ILE A 124 6.04 10.90 -4.41
CA ILE A 124 5.07 11.97 -4.68
C ILE A 124 4.89 12.87 -3.44
N GLN A 125 4.72 12.26 -2.27
CA GLN A 125 4.49 12.99 -1.03
C GLN A 125 5.75 13.75 -0.59
N ILE A 126 6.94 13.15 -0.66
CA ILE A 126 8.20 13.82 -0.33
C ILE A 126 8.41 15.03 -1.24
N ARG A 127 8.33 14.86 -2.56
CA ARG A 127 8.46 15.97 -3.53
C ARG A 127 7.38 17.02 -3.35
N GLY A 128 6.16 16.59 -2.99
CA GLY A 128 5.02 17.47 -2.73
C GLY A 128 5.28 18.49 -1.62
N THR A 129 6.14 18.19 -0.63
CA THR A 129 6.56 19.13 0.41
C THR A 129 7.69 20.08 -0.03
N GLY A 130 8.37 19.78 -1.13
CA GLY A 130 9.58 20.44 -1.59
C GLY A 130 10.86 19.79 -1.06
N ALA A 131 10.75 18.71 -0.29
CA ALA A 131 11.87 17.90 0.16
C ALA A 131 12.45 17.02 -0.97
N THR A 132 13.62 16.46 -0.74
CA THR A 132 14.34 15.60 -1.69
C THR A 132 14.12 14.14 -1.33
N PRO A 133 13.58 13.29 -2.24
CA PRO A 133 13.56 11.86 -2.03
C PRO A 133 14.97 11.27 -2.19
N VAL A 134 15.40 10.52 -1.18
CA VAL A 134 16.62 9.70 -1.22
C VAL A 134 16.19 8.26 -1.51
N ILE A 135 16.47 7.80 -2.73
CA ILE A 135 16.03 6.50 -3.21
C ILE A 135 17.16 5.49 -3.00
N VAL A 136 16.93 4.53 -2.10
CA VAL A 136 17.93 3.52 -1.72
C VAL A 136 17.71 2.23 -2.50
N LYS A 137 18.80 1.66 -3.01
CA LYS A 137 18.78 0.40 -3.75
C LYS A 137 18.33 -0.77 -2.88
N GLU A 138 17.62 -1.71 -3.49
CA GLU A 138 17.25 -2.98 -2.89
C GLU A 138 18.17 -4.10 -3.39
N ASN A 139 18.27 -5.17 -2.62
CA ASN A 139 19.03 -6.35 -3.02
C ASN A 139 18.07 -7.51 -3.36
N ASN A 140 17.99 -7.92 -4.62
CA ASN A 140 17.10 -9.00 -5.09
C ASN A 140 15.64 -8.83 -4.62
N CYS A 141 15.04 -7.66 -4.83
CA CYS A 141 13.68 -7.32 -4.40
C CYS A 141 13.50 -7.29 -2.87
N ARG A 142 14.57 -7.19 -2.11
CA ARG A 142 14.55 -7.11 -0.64
C ARG A 142 15.23 -5.83 -0.19
N ILE A 143 14.65 -5.17 0.78
CA ILE A 143 15.18 -3.96 1.39
C ILE A 143 16.56 -4.23 2.01
N ASP A 144 17.51 -3.35 1.73
CA ASP A 144 18.87 -3.37 2.29
C ASP A 144 18.98 -2.34 3.43
N ILE A 145 18.99 -2.84 4.67
CA ILE A 145 19.05 -2.02 5.88
C ILE A 145 20.32 -1.18 5.94
N GLN A 146 21.45 -1.79 5.60
CA GLN A 146 22.75 -1.10 5.68
C GLN A 146 22.85 0.00 4.62
N ALA A 147 22.27 -0.22 3.44
CA ALA A 147 22.17 0.82 2.42
C ALA A 147 21.29 2.00 2.88
N ILE A 148 20.17 1.72 3.57
CA ILE A 148 19.33 2.77 4.17
C ILE A 148 20.11 3.56 5.22
N LEU A 149 20.73 2.89 6.19
CA LEU A 149 21.48 3.53 7.27
C LEU A 149 22.63 4.38 6.74
N SER A 150 23.33 3.90 5.72
CA SER A 150 24.42 4.63 5.06
C SER A 150 23.96 5.85 4.27
N SER A 151 22.66 5.93 3.93
CA SER A 151 22.06 7.04 3.19
C SER A 151 21.49 8.14 4.10
N VAL A 152 21.52 7.95 5.42
CA VAL A 152 21.04 8.93 6.40
C VAL A 152 22.01 10.10 6.49
N THR A 153 21.47 11.32 6.42
CA THR A 153 22.21 12.59 6.58
C THR A 153 21.58 13.48 7.65
N ASP A 154 22.17 14.60 7.96
CA ASP A 154 21.59 15.60 8.88
C ASP A 154 20.27 16.21 8.38
N LYS A 155 20.01 16.09 7.06
CA LYS A 155 18.77 16.54 6.42
C LYS A 155 17.66 15.50 6.45
N THR A 156 17.97 14.24 6.74
CA THR A 156 16.99 13.16 6.80
C THR A 156 16.02 13.39 7.95
N LYS A 157 14.71 13.43 7.65
CA LYS A 157 13.64 13.61 8.64
C LYS A 157 12.70 12.41 8.72
N ILE A 158 12.55 11.66 7.62
CA ILE A 158 11.61 10.56 7.52
C ILE A 158 12.19 9.41 6.69
N VAL A 159 11.91 8.19 7.12
CA VAL A 159 12.22 6.96 6.39
C VAL A 159 10.92 6.19 6.20
N PHE A 160 10.51 5.94 4.96
CA PHE A 160 9.33 5.15 4.60
C PHE A 160 9.74 3.72 4.26
N ILE A 161 9.14 2.76 4.96
CA ILE A 161 9.35 1.32 4.74
C ILE A 161 7.99 0.65 4.53
N ALA A 162 7.74 0.15 3.31
CA ALA A 162 6.62 -0.75 3.06
C ALA A 162 6.98 -2.16 3.56
N ASN A 163 6.28 -2.63 4.58
CA ASN A 163 6.53 -3.96 5.14
C ASN A 163 5.23 -4.70 5.44
N PRO A 164 4.81 -5.63 4.57
CA PRO A 164 5.46 -6.13 3.32
C PRO A 164 5.51 -5.13 2.18
N GLY A 165 6.50 -5.29 1.29
CA GLY A 165 6.77 -4.44 0.16
C GLY A 165 5.76 -4.57 -0.98
N ASN A 166 5.47 -3.48 -1.67
CA ASN A 166 4.71 -3.42 -2.92
C ASN A 166 5.54 -2.65 -3.96
N PRO A 167 5.94 -3.27 -5.08
CA PRO A 167 5.34 -4.46 -5.71
C PRO A 167 6.06 -5.79 -5.46
N THR A 168 7.06 -5.86 -4.59
CA THR A 168 7.92 -7.03 -4.45
C THR A 168 7.26 -8.22 -3.74
N GLY A 169 6.38 -7.94 -2.76
CA GLY A 169 5.76 -8.95 -1.91
C GLY A 169 6.67 -9.48 -0.79
N THR A 170 7.93 -9.06 -0.75
CA THR A 170 8.91 -9.42 0.27
C THR A 170 8.67 -8.66 1.58
N TYR A 171 9.30 -9.11 2.66
CA TYR A 171 9.18 -8.46 3.96
C TYR A 171 10.52 -8.44 4.71
N LEU A 172 10.62 -7.57 5.71
CA LEU A 172 11.63 -7.58 6.74
C LEU A 172 11.06 -8.22 8.01
N SER A 173 11.86 -9.06 8.67
CA SER A 173 11.52 -9.64 9.96
C SER A 173 11.48 -8.59 11.07
N ALA A 174 10.88 -8.93 12.20
CA ALA A 174 10.87 -8.07 13.40
C ALA A 174 12.28 -7.69 13.86
N ALA A 175 13.24 -8.63 13.74
CA ALA A 175 14.64 -8.38 14.10
C ALA A 175 15.29 -7.35 13.18
N GLU A 176 15.07 -7.47 11.86
CA GLU A 176 15.60 -6.54 10.86
C GLU A 176 15.01 -5.13 11.01
N ILE A 177 13.71 -5.02 11.31
CA ILE A 177 13.09 -3.72 11.59
C ILE A 177 13.64 -3.08 12.86
N LYS A 178 13.89 -3.87 13.92
CA LYS A 178 14.54 -3.41 15.15
C LYS A 178 15.99 -2.94 14.89
N GLU A 179 16.73 -3.67 14.05
CA GLU A 179 18.08 -3.28 13.61
C GLU A 179 18.06 -1.94 12.86
N LEU A 180 17.16 -1.80 11.88
CA LEU A 180 16.99 -0.54 11.15
C LEU A 180 16.71 0.61 12.11
N HIS A 181 15.73 0.48 13.01
CA HIS A 181 15.39 1.53 13.96
C HIS A 181 16.53 1.88 14.91
N ALA A 182 17.28 0.88 15.38
CA ALA A 182 18.43 1.09 16.29
C ALA A 182 19.55 1.89 15.65
N GLY A 183 19.72 1.78 14.33
CA GLY A 183 20.72 2.55 13.56
C GLY A 183 20.25 3.96 13.15
N LEU A 184 18.96 4.28 13.27
CA LEU A 184 18.43 5.59 12.90
C LEU A 184 18.65 6.63 14.04
N PRO A 185 18.96 7.89 13.71
CA PRO A 185 18.94 8.98 14.66
C PRO A 185 17.55 9.18 15.30
N LYS A 186 17.49 9.55 16.56
CA LYS A 186 16.22 9.72 17.31
C LYS A 186 15.31 10.83 16.76
N ASN A 187 15.85 11.77 16.01
CA ASN A 187 15.10 12.84 15.34
C ASN A 187 14.64 12.46 13.92
N VAL A 188 14.85 11.22 13.48
CA VAL A 188 14.33 10.69 12.20
C VAL A 188 13.11 9.84 12.48
N LEU A 189 12.01 10.12 11.81
CA LEU A 189 10.76 9.38 11.92
C LEU A 189 10.81 8.14 11.02
N LEU A 190 10.64 6.95 11.60
CA LEU A 190 10.48 5.70 10.86
C LEU A 190 8.98 5.43 10.64
N VAL A 191 8.54 5.38 9.38
CA VAL A 191 7.17 5.06 9.00
C VAL A 191 7.10 3.65 8.41
N LEU A 192 6.45 2.75 9.14
CA LEU A 192 6.19 1.37 8.74
C LEU A 192 4.82 1.29 8.07
N ASP A 193 4.79 1.18 6.75
CA ASP A 193 3.55 1.02 5.99
C ASP A 193 3.17 -0.46 5.91
N GLY A 194 2.27 -0.87 6.82
CA GLY A 194 1.76 -2.22 6.96
C GLY A 194 0.50 -2.48 6.13
N ALA A 195 0.38 -1.95 4.91
CA ALA A 195 -0.82 -2.12 4.08
C ALA A 195 -1.19 -3.58 3.78
N TYR A 196 -0.26 -4.50 3.91
CA TYR A 196 -0.44 -5.95 3.67
C TYR A 196 -0.16 -6.80 4.91
N ALA A 197 0.00 -6.20 6.06
CA ALA A 197 0.44 -6.87 7.28
C ALA A 197 -0.49 -8.02 7.72
N GLU A 198 -1.81 -7.89 7.50
CA GLU A 198 -2.77 -8.93 7.88
C GLU A 198 -2.63 -10.24 7.07
N PHE A 199 -1.99 -10.18 5.89
CA PHE A 199 -1.78 -11.39 5.07
C PHE A 199 -0.57 -12.21 5.50
N VAL A 200 0.33 -11.66 6.33
CA VAL A 200 1.58 -12.31 6.72
C VAL A 200 1.31 -13.40 7.76
N THR A 201 1.77 -14.60 7.48
CA THR A 201 1.64 -15.77 8.36
C THR A 201 2.99 -16.22 8.90
N GLU A 202 4.06 -15.52 8.57
CA GLU A 202 5.43 -15.81 9.00
C GLU A 202 5.63 -15.43 10.47
N ASN A 203 6.22 -16.33 11.25
CA ASN A 203 6.33 -16.20 12.71
C ASN A 203 7.35 -15.14 13.15
N ASP A 204 8.25 -14.74 12.26
CA ASP A 204 9.30 -13.74 12.52
C ASP A 204 8.89 -12.33 12.08
N TYR A 205 7.65 -12.16 11.57
CA TYR A 205 7.10 -10.87 11.16
C TYR A 205 6.38 -10.17 12.31
N GLU A 206 6.58 -8.85 12.41
CA GLU A 206 5.83 -7.95 13.29
C GLU A 206 5.51 -6.66 12.53
N ALA A 207 4.28 -6.18 12.68
CA ALA A 207 3.76 -5.05 11.87
C ALA A 207 4.22 -3.66 12.36
N GLY A 208 4.98 -3.56 13.44
CA GLY A 208 5.45 -2.32 14.03
C GLY A 208 4.80 -1.95 15.37
N ILE A 209 3.84 -2.73 15.87
CA ILE A 209 3.11 -2.39 17.11
C ILE A 209 4.04 -2.31 18.31
N GLU A 210 4.89 -3.34 18.51
CA GLU A 210 5.85 -3.36 19.63
C GLU A 210 6.84 -2.20 19.52
N LEU A 211 7.33 -1.94 18.31
CA LEU A 211 8.33 -0.91 18.10
C LEU A 211 7.76 0.49 18.34
N VAL A 212 6.53 0.77 17.90
CA VAL A 212 5.82 2.04 18.18
C VAL A 212 5.57 2.20 19.68
N SER A 213 5.15 1.11 20.37
CA SER A 213 4.89 1.15 21.82
C SER A 213 6.12 1.52 22.64
N ALA A 214 7.30 1.14 22.15
CA ALA A 214 8.59 1.35 22.86
C ALA A 214 9.33 2.62 22.43
N ASN A 215 8.91 3.31 21.34
CA ASN A 215 9.67 4.40 20.75
C ASN A 215 8.78 5.54 20.26
N GLU A 216 9.27 6.76 20.43
CA GLU A 216 8.53 7.99 20.10
C GLU A 216 8.65 8.39 18.61
N ASN A 217 9.65 7.86 17.89
CA ASN A 217 9.96 8.21 16.50
C ASN A 217 9.59 7.10 15.51
N VAL A 218 8.59 6.29 15.85
CA VAL A 218 8.07 5.24 14.96
C VAL A 218 6.57 5.44 14.74
N VAL A 219 6.12 5.24 13.50
CA VAL A 219 4.71 5.24 13.11
C VAL A 219 4.42 3.97 12.34
N MET A 220 3.31 3.32 12.63
CA MET A 220 2.76 2.24 11.82
C MET A 220 1.48 2.71 11.12
N THR A 221 1.36 2.49 9.81
CA THR A 221 0.13 2.74 9.06
C THR A 221 -0.51 1.44 8.58
N ARG A 222 -1.84 1.40 8.51
CA ARG A 222 -2.66 0.26 8.07
C ARG A 222 -3.80 0.73 7.18
N THR A 223 -4.35 -0.17 6.38
CA THR A 223 -5.45 0.16 5.47
C THR A 223 -6.58 -0.86 5.52
N PHE A 224 -7.80 -0.40 5.32
CA PHE A 224 -8.96 -1.27 5.10
C PHE A 224 -9.15 -1.69 3.65
N SER A 225 -8.31 -1.16 2.75
CA SER A 225 -8.43 -1.39 1.30
C SER A 225 -8.10 -2.81 0.85
N LYS A 226 -7.37 -3.61 1.67
CA LYS A 226 -6.84 -4.92 1.28
C LYS A 226 -7.63 -6.06 1.92
N ILE A 227 -7.22 -6.55 3.08
CA ILE A 227 -7.84 -7.72 3.73
C ILE A 227 -9.32 -7.52 4.02
N TYR A 228 -9.73 -6.32 4.41
CA TYR A 228 -11.11 -6.00 4.77
C TYR A 228 -12.04 -5.76 3.56
N GLY A 229 -11.51 -5.71 2.34
CA GLY A 229 -12.30 -5.53 1.12
C GLY A 229 -12.96 -4.15 0.97
N LEU A 230 -12.53 -3.13 1.72
CA LEU A 230 -13.15 -1.80 1.78
C LEU A 230 -12.39 -0.73 0.98
N ALA A 231 -11.71 -1.12 -0.12
CA ALA A 231 -10.92 -0.21 -0.94
C ALA A 231 -11.70 1.04 -1.42
N GLY A 232 -12.98 0.88 -1.74
CA GLY A 232 -13.86 1.96 -2.20
C GLY A 232 -14.24 2.97 -1.10
N LEU A 233 -14.13 2.62 0.18
CA LEU A 233 -14.49 3.48 1.29
C LEU A 233 -13.36 4.41 1.74
N ARG A 234 -12.14 4.20 1.23
CA ARG A 234 -10.99 5.03 1.56
C ARG A 234 -10.76 5.17 3.07
N ILE A 235 -10.44 4.07 3.75
CA ILE A 235 -10.18 4.05 5.19
C ILE A 235 -8.77 3.52 5.45
N GLY A 236 -8.05 4.22 6.32
CA GLY A 236 -6.79 3.79 6.90
C GLY A 236 -6.69 4.25 8.34
N TRP A 237 -5.71 3.74 9.06
CA TRP A 237 -5.40 4.18 10.40
C TRP A 237 -3.90 4.12 10.65
N MET A 238 -3.44 4.90 11.61
CA MET A 238 -2.06 4.83 12.10
C MET A 238 -2.03 4.68 13.61
N TYR A 239 -0.94 4.08 14.07
CA TYR A 239 -0.54 3.99 15.46
C TYR A 239 0.81 4.69 15.63
N ALA A 240 0.87 5.63 16.56
CA ALA A 240 2.06 6.45 16.81
C ALA A 240 2.06 6.98 18.25
N HIS A 241 3.20 7.50 18.70
CA HIS A 241 3.25 8.24 19.97
C HIS A 241 2.34 9.48 19.94
N VAL A 242 1.80 9.87 21.10
CA VAL A 242 0.81 10.96 21.22
C VAL A 242 1.28 12.29 20.62
N HIS A 243 2.57 12.63 20.69
CA HIS A 243 3.08 13.86 20.09
C HIS A 243 3.02 13.84 18.56
N VAL A 244 3.18 12.68 17.91
CA VAL A 244 3.00 12.53 16.47
C VAL A 244 1.52 12.68 16.10
N ILE A 245 0.64 12.03 16.89
CA ILE A 245 -0.83 12.15 16.71
C ILE A 245 -1.26 13.61 16.84
N ASP A 246 -0.80 14.34 17.87
CA ASP A 246 -1.15 15.76 18.05
C ASP A 246 -0.63 16.61 16.87
N ALA A 247 0.61 16.43 16.45
CA ALA A 247 1.19 17.19 15.36
C ALA A 247 0.42 16.99 14.04
N VAL A 248 0.11 15.74 13.68
CA VAL A 248 -0.65 15.40 12.46
C VAL A 248 -2.11 15.88 12.56
N ASN A 249 -2.72 15.79 13.75
CA ASN A 249 -4.09 16.24 13.98
C ASN A 249 -4.29 17.75 13.71
N ARG A 250 -3.25 18.56 13.85
CA ARG A 250 -3.31 20.00 13.59
C ARG A 250 -3.46 20.39 12.13
N ILE A 251 -3.08 19.47 11.20
CA ILE A 251 -3.08 19.76 9.76
C ILE A 251 -4.05 18.86 8.96
N ARG A 252 -4.60 17.81 9.57
CA ARG A 252 -5.57 16.96 8.86
C ARG A 252 -6.90 17.68 8.63
N GLY A 253 -7.65 17.23 7.62
CA GLY A 253 -9.02 17.69 7.39
C GLY A 253 -9.93 17.37 8.61
N ALA A 254 -10.78 18.31 9.00
CA ALA A 254 -11.62 18.19 10.20
C ALA A 254 -12.54 16.97 10.18
N PHE A 255 -13.01 16.57 8.98
CA PHE A 255 -13.98 15.48 8.76
C PHE A 255 -13.47 14.54 7.65
N ASN A 256 -12.23 14.11 7.76
CA ASN A 256 -11.53 13.39 6.67
C ASN A 256 -12.05 11.97 6.41
N VAL A 257 -12.75 11.33 7.34
CA VAL A 257 -13.33 9.98 7.17
C VAL A 257 -14.85 10.06 7.23
N SER A 258 -15.53 9.64 6.19
CA SER A 258 -16.99 9.73 6.06
C SER A 258 -17.73 8.82 7.05
N VAL A 259 -19.00 9.17 7.40
CA VAL A 259 -19.87 8.38 8.31
C VAL A 259 -19.97 6.92 7.86
N PRO A 260 -20.30 6.61 6.58
CA PRO A 260 -20.43 5.22 6.15
C PRO A 260 -19.09 4.46 6.23
N ALA A 261 -17.96 5.15 6.00
CA ALA A 261 -16.65 4.57 6.09
C ALA A 261 -16.29 4.20 7.54
N GLN A 262 -16.56 5.09 8.51
CA GLN A 262 -16.35 4.81 9.94
C GLN A 262 -17.19 3.63 10.40
N ALA A 263 -18.50 3.60 10.07
CA ALA A 263 -19.41 2.54 10.46
C ALA A 263 -19.00 1.16 9.90
N ALA A 264 -18.78 1.09 8.59
CA ALA A 264 -18.37 -0.16 7.94
C ALA A 264 -16.99 -0.63 8.42
N GLY A 265 -16.03 0.29 8.59
CA GLY A 265 -14.70 -0.01 9.10
C GLY A 265 -14.72 -0.58 10.52
N ALA A 266 -15.50 0.01 11.42
CA ALA A 266 -15.62 -0.45 12.80
C ALA A 266 -16.12 -1.91 12.90
N VAL A 267 -17.12 -2.25 12.10
CA VAL A 267 -17.68 -3.61 12.07
C VAL A 267 -16.73 -4.58 11.40
N ALA A 268 -16.14 -4.21 10.25
CA ALA A 268 -15.18 -5.05 9.53
C ALA A 268 -13.96 -5.40 10.39
N PHE A 269 -13.47 -4.46 11.20
CA PHE A 269 -12.30 -4.68 12.05
C PHE A 269 -12.56 -5.69 13.18
N LYS A 270 -13.81 -5.75 13.67
CA LYS A 270 -14.24 -6.70 14.70
C LYS A 270 -14.50 -8.12 14.17
N ASP A 271 -14.71 -8.28 12.85
CA ASP A 271 -15.04 -9.57 12.23
C ASP A 271 -13.79 -10.43 12.04
N LYS A 272 -13.30 -11.01 13.15
CA LYS A 272 -12.10 -11.85 13.15
C LYS A 272 -12.25 -13.13 12.33
N GLU A 273 -13.47 -13.67 12.24
CA GLU A 273 -13.76 -14.88 11.49
C GLU A 273 -13.61 -14.63 9.97
N PHE A 274 -14.17 -13.53 9.49
CA PHE A 274 -14.02 -13.14 8.10
C PHE A 274 -12.54 -12.85 7.75
N VAL A 275 -11.81 -12.16 8.62
CA VAL A 275 -10.38 -11.90 8.42
C VAL A 275 -9.59 -13.22 8.36
N ALA A 276 -9.83 -14.15 9.27
CA ALA A 276 -9.17 -15.46 9.27
C ALA A 276 -9.49 -16.25 7.98
N TYR A 277 -10.74 -16.23 7.53
CA TYR A 277 -11.15 -16.82 6.25
C TYR A 277 -10.42 -16.17 5.07
N ALA A 278 -10.32 -14.85 5.04
CA ALA A 278 -9.64 -14.10 3.97
C ALA A 278 -8.13 -14.41 3.92
N ILE A 279 -7.48 -14.55 5.08
CA ILE A 279 -6.06 -14.96 5.18
C ILE A 279 -5.89 -16.37 4.61
N ALA A 280 -6.71 -17.34 5.03
CA ALA A 280 -6.64 -18.72 4.58
C ALA A 280 -6.88 -18.82 3.06
N PHE A 281 -7.89 -18.12 2.55
CA PHE A 281 -8.18 -18.05 1.12
C PHE A 281 -6.99 -17.48 0.33
N ASN A 282 -6.45 -16.35 0.77
CA ASN A 282 -5.31 -15.70 0.12
C ASN A 282 -4.08 -16.61 0.11
N THR A 283 -3.74 -17.20 1.25
CA THR A 283 -2.56 -18.07 1.39
C THR A 283 -2.67 -19.26 0.45
N LYS A 284 -3.83 -19.93 0.40
CA LYS A 284 -4.09 -21.04 -0.52
C LYS A 284 -3.83 -20.63 -1.97
N TRP A 285 -4.47 -19.56 -2.42
CA TRP A 285 -4.44 -19.17 -3.83
C TRP A 285 -3.14 -18.47 -4.23
N ARG A 286 -2.50 -17.74 -3.33
CA ARG A 286 -1.17 -17.17 -3.56
C ARG A 286 -0.14 -18.28 -3.80
N ASN A 287 -0.11 -19.29 -2.94
CA ASN A 287 0.84 -20.39 -3.05
C ASN A 287 0.58 -21.21 -4.32
N TRP A 288 -0.68 -21.55 -4.58
CA TRP A 288 -1.07 -22.25 -5.81
C TRP A 288 -0.64 -21.48 -7.08
N LEU A 289 -0.93 -20.17 -7.15
CA LEU A 289 -0.51 -19.33 -8.28
C LEU A 289 1.02 -19.29 -8.43
N ALA A 290 1.75 -19.19 -7.33
CA ALA A 290 3.21 -19.15 -7.36
C ALA A 290 3.80 -20.44 -7.93
N GLU A 291 3.30 -21.60 -7.48
CA GLU A 291 3.71 -22.92 -7.95
C GLU A 291 3.39 -23.14 -9.44
N GLU A 292 2.14 -22.87 -9.85
CA GLU A 292 1.72 -23.05 -11.24
C GLU A 292 2.48 -22.14 -12.20
N ILE A 293 2.65 -20.85 -11.86
CA ILE A 293 3.37 -19.90 -12.71
C ILE A 293 4.87 -20.27 -12.79
N ALA A 294 5.48 -20.68 -11.67
CA ALA A 294 6.85 -21.18 -11.68
C ALA A 294 6.99 -22.46 -12.51
N GLY A 295 5.99 -23.34 -12.47
CA GLY A 295 5.91 -24.55 -13.32
C GLY A 295 5.86 -24.25 -14.82
N LEU A 296 5.48 -23.04 -15.22
CA LEU A 296 5.56 -22.57 -16.62
C LEU A 296 6.96 -22.05 -17.02
N GLY A 297 7.94 -22.07 -16.10
CA GLY A 297 9.30 -21.56 -16.33
C GLY A 297 9.51 -20.08 -16.03
N LEU A 298 8.50 -19.38 -15.49
CA LEU A 298 8.63 -17.98 -15.10
C LEU A 298 9.18 -17.86 -13.65
N LYS A 299 10.07 -16.88 -13.44
CA LYS A 299 10.55 -16.58 -12.08
C LYS A 299 9.47 -15.81 -11.32
N VAL A 300 9.11 -16.29 -10.12
CA VAL A 300 8.19 -15.63 -9.21
C VAL A 300 8.95 -15.19 -7.96
N THR A 301 8.85 -13.91 -7.59
CA THR A 301 9.42 -13.43 -6.31
C THR A 301 8.58 -13.99 -5.15
N PRO A 302 9.19 -14.60 -4.11
CA PRO A 302 8.47 -15.04 -2.91
C PRO A 302 7.66 -13.90 -2.31
N SER A 303 6.38 -14.14 -2.03
CA SER A 303 5.46 -13.10 -1.56
C SER A 303 4.67 -13.55 -0.34
N VAL A 304 4.49 -12.63 0.61
CA VAL A 304 3.62 -12.78 1.78
C VAL A 304 2.35 -11.92 1.68
N THR A 305 2.11 -11.30 0.53
CA THR A 305 0.98 -10.37 0.29
C THR A 305 -0.20 -11.04 -0.41
N ASN A 306 -1.13 -10.27 -0.94
CA ASN A 306 -2.21 -10.76 -1.81
C ASN A 306 -1.92 -10.57 -3.31
N PHE A 307 -0.64 -10.60 -3.69
CA PHE A 307 -0.19 -10.53 -5.09
C PHE A 307 1.16 -11.22 -5.25
N LEU A 308 1.52 -11.47 -6.50
CA LEU A 308 2.82 -12.01 -6.91
C LEU A 308 3.51 -11.02 -7.86
N LEU A 309 4.84 -10.93 -7.77
CA LEU A 309 5.69 -10.29 -8.78
C LEU A 309 6.27 -11.39 -9.66
N VAL A 310 5.85 -11.42 -10.93
CA VAL A 310 6.21 -12.43 -11.92
C VAL A 310 7.13 -11.81 -12.96
N HIS A 311 8.32 -12.39 -13.13
CA HIS A 311 9.33 -11.91 -14.07
C HIS A 311 9.26 -12.70 -15.37
N PHE A 312 9.29 -11.97 -16.47
CA PHE A 312 9.26 -12.50 -17.82
C PHE A 312 10.63 -12.42 -18.47
N PRO A 313 10.92 -13.25 -19.51
CA PRO A 313 12.14 -13.14 -20.29
C PRO A 313 12.31 -11.75 -20.91
N ASP A 314 13.56 -11.32 -21.03
CA ASP A 314 13.91 -10.09 -21.74
C ASP A 314 14.08 -10.39 -23.25
N ASN A 315 12.97 -10.76 -23.89
CA ASN A 315 12.91 -10.98 -25.34
C ASN A 315 11.59 -10.45 -25.91
N ASP A 316 11.57 -10.14 -27.19
CA ASP A 316 10.42 -9.53 -27.85
C ASP A 316 9.17 -10.43 -27.88
N ALA A 317 9.31 -11.75 -27.88
CA ALA A 317 8.19 -12.68 -28.02
C ALA A 317 7.44 -12.89 -26.71
N GLN A 318 8.17 -13.03 -25.59
CA GLN A 318 7.62 -13.42 -24.28
C GLN A 318 7.83 -12.34 -23.19
N SER A 319 8.01 -11.08 -23.58
CA SER A 319 8.18 -9.96 -22.63
C SER A 319 6.93 -9.73 -21.78
N ALA A 320 7.11 -9.10 -20.61
CA ALA A 320 6.00 -8.69 -19.74
C ALA A 320 4.99 -7.77 -20.47
N ALA A 321 5.44 -6.95 -21.40
CA ALA A 321 4.57 -6.09 -22.20
C ALA A 321 3.63 -6.92 -23.09
N ARG A 322 4.15 -7.90 -23.80
CA ARG A 322 3.38 -8.82 -24.64
C ARG A 322 2.43 -9.68 -23.81
N ALA A 323 2.90 -10.18 -22.67
CA ALA A 323 2.07 -10.93 -21.73
C ALA A 323 0.89 -10.10 -21.21
N ASP A 324 1.11 -8.83 -20.82
CA ASP A 324 0.07 -7.91 -20.37
C ASP A 324 -0.99 -7.70 -21.46
N ASP A 325 -0.56 -7.43 -22.72
CA ASP A 325 -1.46 -7.24 -23.84
C ASP A 325 -2.25 -8.51 -24.16
N TYR A 326 -1.61 -9.69 -24.17
CA TYR A 326 -2.27 -10.96 -24.38
C TYR A 326 -3.29 -11.27 -23.26
N LEU A 327 -2.90 -11.11 -21.99
CA LEU A 327 -3.79 -11.35 -20.86
C LEU A 327 -5.02 -10.43 -20.90
N LYS A 328 -4.85 -9.16 -21.27
CA LYS A 328 -5.97 -8.22 -21.47
C LYS A 328 -6.94 -8.73 -22.56
N MET A 329 -6.44 -9.23 -23.69
CA MET A 329 -7.30 -9.83 -24.72
C MET A 329 -8.05 -11.07 -24.22
N GLN A 330 -7.51 -11.78 -23.22
CA GLN A 330 -8.18 -12.90 -22.57
C GLN A 330 -9.10 -12.49 -21.41
N GLY A 331 -9.19 -11.19 -21.06
CA GLY A 331 -10.04 -10.68 -19.99
C GLY A 331 -9.36 -10.56 -18.62
N TYR A 332 -8.04 -10.74 -18.53
CA TYR A 332 -7.27 -10.62 -17.29
C TYR A 332 -6.49 -9.31 -17.28
N ILE A 333 -6.82 -8.42 -16.36
CA ILE A 333 -6.13 -7.13 -16.21
C ILE A 333 -5.13 -7.25 -15.06
N VAL A 334 -3.85 -7.32 -15.39
CA VAL A 334 -2.73 -7.34 -14.45
C VAL A 334 -2.01 -5.99 -14.39
N ARG A 335 -1.00 -5.85 -13.56
CA ARG A 335 -0.29 -4.58 -13.36
C ARG A 335 1.12 -4.63 -13.96
N ARG A 336 1.40 -3.79 -14.95
CA ARG A 336 2.77 -3.48 -15.34
C ARG A 336 3.45 -2.67 -14.24
N VAL A 337 4.67 -3.02 -13.89
CA VAL A 337 5.43 -2.42 -12.79
C VAL A 337 6.72 -1.76 -13.26
N THR A 338 6.74 -1.32 -14.52
CA THR A 338 7.86 -0.58 -15.13
C THR A 338 8.24 0.65 -14.31
N GLY A 339 7.24 1.41 -13.82
CA GLY A 339 7.46 2.60 -12.97
C GLY A 339 8.03 2.30 -11.58
N TYR A 340 8.14 1.02 -11.22
CA TYR A 340 8.78 0.54 -9.99
C TYR A 340 10.16 -0.09 -10.26
N GLY A 341 10.74 0.14 -11.44
CA GLY A 341 12.04 -0.42 -11.82
C GLY A 341 12.00 -1.86 -12.37
N PHE A 342 10.81 -2.40 -12.66
CA PHE A 342 10.64 -3.76 -13.21
C PHE A 342 10.02 -3.73 -14.61
N PRO A 343 10.79 -3.40 -15.67
CA PRO A 343 10.26 -3.33 -17.04
C PRO A 343 9.72 -4.68 -17.54
N ASN A 344 10.37 -5.78 -17.14
CA ASN A 344 10.04 -7.15 -17.55
C ASN A 344 9.34 -7.97 -16.46
N ALA A 345 8.51 -7.30 -15.63
CA ALA A 345 7.68 -8.01 -14.66
C ALA A 345 6.24 -7.52 -14.68
N LEU A 346 5.35 -8.40 -14.22
CA LEU A 346 3.95 -8.10 -13.94
C LEU A 346 3.64 -8.38 -12.48
N ARG A 347 2.89 -7.48 -11.83
CA ARG A 347 2.30 -7.76 -10.53
C ARG A 347 0.89 -8.29 -10.74
N ILE A 348 0.62 -9.47 -10.19
CA ILE A 348 -0.63 -10.22 -10.37
C ILE A 348 -1.30 -10.36 -9.01
N SER A 349 -2.47 -9.76 -8.81
CA SER A 349 -3.25 -9.90 -7.58
C SER A 349 -3.88 -11.30 -7.51
N VAL A 350 -3.98 -11.86 -6.31
CA VAL A 350 -4.76 -13.07 -6.05
C VAL A 350 -6.22 -12.77 -6.32
N GLY A 351 -6.82 -13.50 -7.25
CA GLY A 351 -8.22 -13.38 -7.65
C GLY A 351 -9.11 -14.49 -7.07
N PRO A 352 -10.39 -14.55 -7.45
CA PRO A 352 -11.23 -15.71 -7.21
C PRO A 352 -10.68 -16.92 -7.97
N GLU A 353 -11.05 -18.15 -7.55
CA GLU A 353 -10.54 -19.40 -8.13
C GLU A 353 -10.63 -19.43 -9.66
N GLU A 354 -11.78 -19.06 -10.22
CA GLU A 354 -12.00 -19.01 -11.67
C GLU A 354 -10.95 -18.12 -12.36
N ALA A 355 -10.67 -16.93 -11.80
CA ALA A 355 -9.69 -16.01 -12.36
C ALA A 355 -8.27 -16.56 -12.26
N ASN A 356 -7.90 -17.16 -11.12
CA ASN A 356 -6.57 -17.71 -10.91
C ASN A 356 -6.28 -18.85 -11.89
N ARG A 357 -7.21 -19.81 -12.02
CA ARG A 357 -7.06 -20.94 -12.95
C ARG A 357 -7.04 -20.50 -14.40
N GLY A 358 -7.92 -19.60 -14.78
CA GLY A 358 -7.97 -19.10 -16.15
C GLY A 358 -6.77 -18.23 -16.51
N LEU A 359 -6.22 -17.44 -15.57
CA LEU A 359 -4.97 -16.69 -15.77
C LEU A 359 -3.79 -17.64 -16.07
N VAL A 360 -3.62 -18.71 -15.28
CA VAL A 360 -2.56 -19.70 -15.49
C VAL A 360 -2.71 -20.38 -16.85
N ALA A 361 -3.93 -20.76 -17.23
CA ALA A 361 -4.19 -21.33 -18.56
C ALA A 361 -3.82 -20.35 -19.69
N ALA A 362 -4.17 -19.06 -19.55
CA ALA A 362 -3.82 -18.03 -20.51
C ALA A 362 -2.30 -17.79 -20.59
N LEU A 363 -1.61 -17.79 -19.45
CA LEU A 363 -0.13 -17.69 -19.43
C LEU A 363 0.52 -18.89 -20.11
N LYS A 364 0.02 -20.11 -19.86
CA LYS A 364 0.50 -21.34 -20.51
C LYS A 364 0.35 -21.28 -22.03
N ASP A 365 -0.75 -20.72 -22.52
CA ASP A 365 -0.98 -20.57 -23.97
C ASP A 365 -0.08 -19.47 -24.56
N PHE A 366 0.15 -18.39 -23.84
CA PHE A 366 1.04 -17.31 -24.26
C PHE A 366 2.51 -17.75 -24.39
N LEU A 367 2.96 -18.67 -23.54
CA LEU A 367 4.35 -19.12 -23.48
C LEU A 367 4.71 -20.25 -24.46
N LYS A 368 3.72 -20.83 -25.18
CA LYS A 368 3.92 -21.80 -26.29
C LYS A 368 4.54 -21.12 -27.50
#